data_266543da70e47a523228d21ef0357e91
#
_entry.id   266543da70e47a523228d21ef0357e91
#
_cell.length_a   1.000
_cell.length_b   1.000
_cell.length_c   1.000
_cell.angle_alpha   90.00
_cell.angle_beta   90.00
_cell.angle_gamma   90.00
#
_symmetry.space_group_name_H-M   'P 1'
#
loop_
_entity.id
_entity.type
_entity.pdbx_description
1 polymer ?
#
loop_
_entity_poly.entity_id
_entity_poly.type
_entity_poly.pdbx_seq_one_letter_code
_entity_poly.pdbx_strand_id
1 'polypeptide(L)'
;IASLVGSEMCIRDRPKRLPSNLYQFRKGTGEERCILDSITSLQNGADLIWIETEKPHIGQIASMMQEIKKVVPNAKLVYNNSPSFNWTLNFRQQVYDSMLENGDDISDYDRDDLMNEKYDETDLAKLADDKIRTFQSDASKEAGIFHHLITLPTYHTAALSTDNLAKEYFGSEGMLGYVANVQRKEIREGIACVKHQNMSGSDMGDDHKEYFAGDAALKAAGKDNTMNQF
;
A
#
# COMPACT_ATOMS: atom_id res chain seq x y z
N ILE A 1 -8.83 5.98 -19.57
CA ILE A 1 -7.44 6.39 -19.35
C ILE A 1 -7.38 7.01 -17.96
N ALA A 2 -6.84 6.27 -16.99
CA ALA A 2 -6.61 6.82 -15.65
C ALA A 2 -5.54 7.92 -15.78
N SER A 3 -5.88 9.14 -15.40
CA SER A 3 -4.92 10.24 -15.34
C SER A 3 -4.17 10.15 -14.02
N LEU A 4 -2.87 9.90 -14.06
CA LEU A 4 -1.96 9.99 -12.91
C LEU A 4 -1.74 11.47 -12.56
N VAL A 5 -2.54 12.00 -11.65
CA VAL A 5 -2.50 13.43 -11.31
C VAL A 5 -1.37 13.75 -10.30
N GLY A 6 -0.89 12.78 -9.52
CA GLY A 6 0.09 13.03 -8.46
C GLY A 6 1.55 13.15 -8.90
N SER A 7 2.09 12.15 -9.58
CA SER A 7 3.54 12.11 -9.89
C SER A 7 3.97 13.00 -11.06
N GLU A 8 3.12 13.18 -12.06
CA GLU A 8 3.43 14.05 -13.20
C GLU A 8 3.44 15.55 -12.85
N MET A 9 2.67 15.97 -11.84
CA MET A 9 2.64 17.37 -11.43
C MET A 9 3.94 17.83 -10.79
N CYS A 10 4.61 16.98 -10.02
CA CYS A 10 5.92 17.28 -9.46
C CYS A 10 6.98 17.51 -10.56
N ILE A 11 6.80 16.91 -11.74
CA ILE A 11 7.70 17.04 -12.88
C ILE A 11 7.37 18.26 -13.74
N ARG A 12 6.08 18.55 -13.97
CA ARG A 12 5.64 19.66 -14.85
C ARG A 12 5.84 21.03 -14.24
N ASP A 13 5.54 21.21 -12.96
CA ASP A 13 5.52 22.53 -12.32
C ASP A 13 6.88 22.96 -11.74
N ARG A 14 7.91 22.12 -11.83
CA ARG A 14 9.27 22.38 -11.36
C ARG A 14 9.26 23.18 -10.06
N PRO A 15 8.97 22.56 -8.92
CA PRO A 15 8.96 23.24 -7.64
C PRO A 15 10.31 23.91 -7.39
N LYS A 16 10.30 25.08 -6.76
CA LYS A 16 11.53 25.78 -6.39
C LYS A 16 12.21 25.00 -5.27
N ARG A 17 13.45 24.58 -5.49
CA ARG A 17 14.28 24.00 -4.44
C ARG A 17 14.69 25.08 -3.45
N LEU A 18 14.38 24.87 -2.18
CA LEU A 18 14.77 25.79 -1.09
C LEU A 18 16.20 25.47 -0.60
N PRO A 19 16.84 26.41 0.13
CA PRO A 19 18.14 26.17 0.76
C PRO A 19 18.14 24.97 1.73
N SER A 20 16.98 24.63 2.30
CA SER A 20 16.76 23.45 3.15
C SER A 20 16.71 22.12 2.40
N ASN A 21 16.97 22.10 1.09
CA ASN A 21 16.75 20.98 0.17
C ASN A 21 15.29 20.53 0.01
N LEU A 22 14.34 21.21 0.61
CA LEU A 22 12.92 21.01 0.39
C LEU A 22 12.47 21.67 -0.92
N TYR A 23 11.35 21.23 -1.44
CA TYR A 23 10.72 21.82 -2.60
C TYR A 23 9.50 22.63 -2.19
N GLN A 24 9.36 23.81 -2.77
CA GLN A 24 8.19 24.66 -2.58
C GLN A 24 7.43 24.74 -3.91
N PHE A 25 6.14 24.38 -3.88
CA PHE A 25 5.28 24.62 -5.02
C PHE A 25 5.07 26.11 -5.28
N ARG A 26 4.91 26.47 -6.54
CA ARG A 26 4.56 27.84 -6.91
C ARG A 26 3.12 28.13 -6.49
N LYS A 27 2.82 29.40 -6.20
CA LYS A 27 1.43 29.82 -5.96
C LYS A 27 0.52 29.41 -7.13
N GLY A 28 -0.63 28.83 -6.83
CA GLY A 28 -1.55 28.31 -7.83
C GLY A 28 -1.17 26.94 -8.42
N THR A 29 -0.17 26.26 -7.84
CA THR A 29 0.19 24.86 -8.08
C THR A 29 -0.09 24.04 -6.80
N GLY A 30 0.16 22.76 -6.83
CA GLY A 30 -0.17 21.88 -5.68
C GLY A 30 -1.67 21.52 -5.65
N GLU A 31 -2.33 21.66 -4.51
CA GLU A 31 -3.72 21.23 -4.32
C GLU A 31 -4.71 21.89 -5.29
N GLU A 32 -4.63 23.22 -5.48
CA GLU A 32 -5.48 23.95 -6.42
C GLU A 32 -5.33 23.42 -7.85
N ARG A 33 -4.12 23.08 -8.24
CA ARG A 33 -3.84 22.51 -9.57
C ARG A 33 -4.36 21.08 -9.66
N CYS A 34 -4.22 20.26 -8.61
CA CYS A 34 -4.79 18.92 -8.55
C CYS A 34 -6.31 18.94 -8.76
N ILE A 35 -6.99 19.85 -8.09
CA ILE A 35 -8.44 20.03 -8.20
C ILE A 35 -8.81 20.40 -9.64
N LEU A 36 -8.13 21.39 -10.23
CA LEU A 36 -8.40 21.85 -11.58
C LEU A 36 -8.15 20.76 -12.63
N ASP A 37 -7.04 20.03 -12.53
CA ASP A 37 -6.70 18.95 -13.46
C ASP A 37 -7.67 17.77 -13.30
N SER A 38 -8.13 17.48 -12.08
CA SER A 38 -9.16 16.49 -11.80
C SER A 38 -10.48 16.84 -12.46
N ILE A 39 -10.95 18.08 -12.30
CA ILE A 39 -12.18 18.58 -12.94
C ILE A 39 -12.06 18.50 -14.45
N THR A 40 -10.94 18.99 -15.00
CA THR A 40 -10.68 18.98 -16.44
C THR A 40 -10.69 17.56 -17.00
N SER A 41 -10.06 16.61 -16.31
CA SER A 41 -10.01 15.21 -16.74
C SER A 41 -11.40 14.57 -16.74
N LEU A 42 -12.20 14.80 -15.69
CA LEU A 42 -13.58 14.30 -15.60
C LEU A 42 -14.47 14.89 -16.69
N GLN A 43 -14.36 16.19 -16.96
CA GLN A 43 -15.11 16.85 -18.03
C GLN A 43 -14.72 16.38 -19.44
N ASN A 44 -13.51 15.85 -19.59
CA ASN A 44 -13.02 15.27 -20.84
C ASN A 44 -13.17 13.73 -20.91
N GLY A 45 -13.98 13.13 -20.04
CA GLY A 45 -14.40 11.74 -20.15
C GLY A 45 -13.62 10.75 -19.32
N ALA A 46 -12.90 11.19 -18.30
CA ALA A 46 -12.35 10.27 -17.29
C ALA A 46 -13.50 9.73 -16.43
N ASP A 47 -13.54 8.42 -16.19
CA ASP A 47 -14.55 7.77 -15.35
C ASP A 47 -14.32 8.00 -13.87
N LEU A 48 -13.05 8.16 -13.46
CA LEU A 48 -12.62 8.37 -12.10
C LEU A 48 -11.25 9.06 -12.06
N ILE A 49 -10.91 9.63 -10.91
CA ILE A 49 -9.63 10.32 -10.69
C ILE A 49 -8.85 9.59 -9.59
N TRP A 50 -7.58 9.35 -9.84
CA TRP A 50 -6.65 8.85 -8.85
C TRP A 50 -5.92 10.01 -8.19
N ILE A 51 -6.10 10.14 -6.87
CA ILE A 51 -5.47 11.18 -6.05
C ILE A 51 -4.37 10.55 -5.18
N GLU A 52 -3.25 11.26 -5.08
CA GLU A 52 -2.18 11.03 -4.13
C GLU A 52 -1.87 12.36 -3.43
N THR A 53 -1.76 12.33 -2.11
CA THR A 53 -1.40 13.48 -1.27
C THR A 53 0.02 13.32 -0.74
N GLU A 54 0.58 14.36 -0.14
CA GLU A 54 1.92 14.29 0.47
C GLU A 54 1.97 13.45 1.75
N LYS A 55 0.82 13.30 2.41
CA LYS A 55 0.63 12.53 3.65
C LYS A 55 -0.82 12.04 3.76
N PRO A 56 -1.07 10.99 4.55
CA PRO A 56 -2.42 10.43 4.70
C PRO A 56 -3.26 11.30 5.65
N HIS A 57 -3.90 12.33 5.12
CA HIS A 57 -4.72 13.27 5.89
C HIS A 57 -6.14 13.36 5.32
N ILE A 58 -7.13 12.76 6.02
CA ILE A 58 -8.52 12.64 5.54
C ILE A 58 -9.13 14.01 5.27
N GLY A 59 -8.89 15.00 6.14
CA GLY A 59 -9.42 16.35 5.97
C GLY A 59 -8.96 17.02 4.68
N GLN A 60 -7.70 16.83 4.28
CA GLN A 60 -7.19 17.34 3.00
C GLN A 60 -7.89 16.67 1.82
N ILE A 61 -8.02 15.33 1.86
CA ILE A 61 -8.69 14.58 0.80
C ILE A 61 -10.15 15.02 0.69
N ALA A 62 -10.83 15.18 1.82
CA ALA A 62 -12.23 15.63 1.88
C ALA A 62 -12.40 17.03 1.29
N SER A 63 -11.51 17.96 1.62
CA SER A 63 -11.50 19.33 1.06
C SER A 63 -11.37 19.31 -0.46
N MET A 64 -10.39 18.58 -0.98
CA MET A 64 -10.20 18.41 -2.44
C MET A 64 -11.43 17.82 -3.10
N MET A 65 -12.01 16.77 -2.50
CA MET A 65 -13.20 16.12 -3.05
C MET A 65 -14.42 17.04 -3.07
N GLN A 66 -14.61 17.85 -2.04
CA GLN A 66 -15.68 18.83 -1.99
C GLN A 66 -15.58 19.85 -3.12
N GLU A 67 -14.39 20.39 -3.37
CA GLU A 67 -14.15 21.34 -4.47
C GLU A 67 -14.39 20.70 -5.84
N ILE A 68 -13.92 19.47 -6.06
CA ILE A 68 -14.18 18.74 -7.31
C ILE A 68 -15.69 18.50 -7.50
N LYS A 69 -16.41 18.08 -6.47
CA LYS A 69 -17.85 17.80 -6.52
C LYS A 69 -18.72 19.03 -6.73
N LYS A 70 -18.27 20.23 -6.40
CA LYS A 70 -18.99 21.46 -6.75
C LYS A 70 -19.17 21.61 -8.26
N VAL A 71 -18.22 21.12 -9.06
CA VAL A 71 -18.22 21.21 -10.51
C VAL A 71 -18.68 19.90 -11.16
N VAL A 72 -18.27 18.76 -10.63
CA VAL A 72 -18.63 17.41 -11.12
C VAL A 72 -19.25 16.62 -9.96
N PRO A 73 -20.58 16.74 -9.72
CA PRO A 73 -21.23 16.16 -8.53
C PRO A 73 -21.07 14.64 -8.37
N ASN A 74 -20.97 13.92 -9.49
CA ASN A 74 -20.82 12.46 -9.51
C ASN A 74 -19.37 11.99 -9.60
N ALA A 75 -18.40 12.87 -9.31
CA ALA A 75 -16.98 12.53 -9.34
C ALA A 75 -16.69 11.33 -8.41
N LYS A 76 -15.88 10.39 -8.92
CA LYS A 76 -15.38 9.23 -8.19
C LYS A 76 -13.88 9.35 -8.02
N LEU A 77 -13.42 9.19 -6.78
CA LEU A 77 -12.00 9.23 -6.47
C LEU A 77 -11.46 7.85 -6.09
N VAL A 78 -10.27 7.56 -6.59
CA VAL A 78 -9.40 6.48 -6.13
C VAL A 78 -8.29 7.12 -5.33
N TYR A 79 -8.01 6.58 -4.15
CA TYR A 79 -6.94 7.09 -3.29
C TYR A 79 -5.78 6.09 -3.21
N ASN A 80 -4.57 6.60 -3.38
CA ASN A 80 -3.35 5.83 -3.19
C ASN A 80 -2.93 5.84 -1.71
N ASN A 81 -3.09 4.71 -1.04
CA ASN A 81 -2.50 4.47 0.27
C ASN A 81 -1.00 4.18 0.08
N SER A 82 -0.24 5.22 -0.23
CA SER A 82 1.15 5.08 -0.66
C SER A 82 2.04 4.46 0.42
N PRO A 83 2.84 3.45 0.10
CA PRO A 83 3.87 2.93 1.01
C PRO A 83 5.03 3.91 1.21
N SER A 84 5.09 5.00 0.43
CA SER A 84 6.07 6.08 0.62
C SER A 84 5.76 6.94 1.85
N PHE A 85 4.53 6.89 2.37
CA PHE A 85 4.19 7.58 3.60
C PHE A 85 4.83 6.86 4.79
N ASN A 86 5.40 7.61 5.71
CA ASN A 86 5.63 7.08 7.04
C ASN A 86 4.30 7.11 7.82
N TRP A 87 3.51 6.05 7.67
CA TRP A 87 2.17 5.94 8.26
C TRP A 87 2.21 6.14 9.77
N THR A 88 3.10 5.42 10.46
CA THR A 88 3.24 5.51 11.92
C THR A 88 3.54 6.94 12.36
N LEU A 89 4.56 7.58 11.80
CA LEU A 89 4.92 8.95 12.18
C LEU A 89 3.78 9.94 11.91
N ASN A 90 3.17 9.86 10.72
CA ASN A 90 2.09 10.78 10.34
C ASN A 90 0.89 10.69 11.30
N PHE A 91 0.48 9.47 11.67
CA PHE A 91 -0.66 9.31 12.56
C PHE A 91 -0.33 9.61 14.02
N ARG A 92 0.88 9.26 14.48
CA ARG A 92 1.35 9.68 15.81
C ARG A 92 1.41 11.20 15.93
N GLN A 93 1.88 11.91 14.92
CA GLN A 93 1.88 13.38 14.90
C GLN A 93 0.45 13.95 14.88
N GLN A 94 -0.46 13.40 14.10
CA GLN A 94 -1.87 13.83 14.09
C GLN A 94 -2.54 13.60 15.45
N VAL A 95 -2.26 12.49 16.13
CA VAL A 95 -2.79 12.22 17.48
C VAL A 95 -2.16 13.21 18.48
N TYR A 96 -0.84 13.41 18.44
CA TYR A 96 -0.16 14.36 19.28
C TYR A 96 -0.74 15.79 19.15
N ASP A 97 -0.89 16.25 17.89
CA ASP A 97 -1.45 17.58 17.61
C ASP A 97 -2.90 17.68 18.13
N SER A 98 -3.71 16.62 17.99
CA SER A 98 -5.08 16.57 18.55
C SER A 98 -5.10 16.58 20.09
N MET A 99 -4.20 15.85 20.74
CA MET A 99 -4.06 15.86 22.21
C MET A 99 -3.68 17.27 22.69
N LEU A 100 -2.73 17.92 22.01
CA LEU A 100 -2.33 19.29 22.32
C LEU A 100 -3.52 20.27 22.21
N GLU A 101 -4.30 20.16 21.13
CA GLU A 101 -5.49 21.01 20.91
C GLU A 101 -6.57 20.79 21.96
N ASN A 102 -6.73 19.57 22.46
CA ASN A 102 -7.67 19.20 23.51
C ASN A 102 -7.19 19.63 24.92
N GLY A 103 -5.93 20.01 25.07
CA GLY A 103 -5.34 20.36 26.36
C GLY A 103 -4.93 19.14 27.19
N ASP A 104 -4.72 17.99 26.56
CA ASP A 104 -4.21 16.79 27.21
C ASP A 104 -2.75 16.95 27.62
N ASP A 105 -2.30 16.18 28.61
CA ASP A 105 -0.89 16.19 29.02
C ASP A 105 -0.03 15.44 27.99
N ILE A 106 0.84 16.17 27.33
CA ILE A 106 1.76 15.66 26.30
C ILE A 106 3.22 15.77 26.73
N SER A 107 3.49 16.07 28.02
CA SER A 107 4.85 16.31 28.53
C SER A 107 5.82 15.13 28.35
N ASP A 108 5.28 13.91 28.27
CA ASP A 108 6.06 12.69 28.09
C ASP A 108 6.41 12.40 26.62
N TYR A 109 5.89 13.21 25.67
CA TYR A 109 6.07 12.99 24.24
C TYR A 109 6.93 14.06 23.59
N ASP A 110 7.86 13.64 22.75
CA ASP A 110 8.60 14.52 21.85
C ASP A 110 8.05 14.35 20.43
N ARG A 111 7.43 15.39 19.90
CA ARG A 111 6.81 15.40 18.58
C ARG A 111 7.77 15.02 17.44
N ASP A 112 9.04 15.35 17.58
CA ASP A 112 10.06 15.10 16.55
C ASP A 112 10.67 13.69 16.67
N ASP A 113 10.47 13.00 17.80
CA ASP A 113 11.01 11.66 18.10
C ASP A 113 9.92 10.58 18.23
N LEU A 114 8.71 10.80 17.73
CA LEU A 114 7.56 9.89 17.88
C LEU A 114 7.76 8.50 17.23
N MET A 115 8.82 8.29 16.45
CA MET A 115 9.20 6.98 15.91
C MET A 115 10.00 6.13 16.88
N ASN A 116 10.40 6.66 18.02
CA ASN A 116 11.17 5.93 19.02
C ASN A 116 10.34 4.80 19.63
N GLU A 117 10.95 3.61 19.73
CA GLU A 117 10.31 2.39 20.27
C GLU A 117 9.76 2.56 21.69
N LYS A 118 10.31 3.52 22.48
CA LYS A 118 9.80 3.85 23.82
C LYS A 118 8.32 4.26 23.83
N TYR A 119 7.80 4.70 22.67
CA TYR A 119 6.41 5.14 22.54
C TYR A 119 5.45 4.04 22.02
N ASP A 120 5.94 2.86 21.60
CA ASP A 120 5.13 1.85 20.92
C ASP A 120 3.95 1.33 21.75
N GLU A 121 4.12 1.28 23.09
CA GLU A 121 3.07 0.80 24.00
C GLU A 121 2.24 1.93 24.63
N THR A 122 2.47 3.17 24.25
CA THR A 122 1.74 4.33 24.78
C THR A 122 0.32 4.44 24.25
N ASP A 123 -0.52 5.18 24.94
CA ASP A 123 -1.89 5.43 24.48
C ASP A 123 -1.91 6.26 23.19
N LEU A 124 -0.94 7.17 23.00
CA LEU A 124 -0.76 7.88 21.75
C LEU A 124 -0.52 6.93 20.58
N ALA A 125 0.37 5.95 20.73
CA ALA A 125 0.66 4.99 19.68
C ALA A 125 -0.56 4.10 19.37
N LYS A 126 -1.27 3.63 20.40
CA LYS A 126 -2.49 2.82 20.24
C LYS A 126 -3.58 3.59 19.49
N LEU A 127 -3.80 4.86 19.84
CA LEU A 127 -4.75 5.73 19.14
C LEU A 127 -4.34 5.95 17.67
N ALA A 128 -3.04 6.11 17.41
CA ALA A 128 -2.53 6.25 16.05
C ALA A 128 -2.76 4.96 15.23
N ASP A 129 -2.49 3.79 15.82
CA ASP A 129 -2.72 2.49 15.18
C ASP A 129 -4.21 2.26 14.88
N ASP A 130 -5.10 2.66 15.79
CA ASP A 130 -6.54 2.60 15.56
C ASP A 130 -6.97 3.48 14.39
N LYS A 131 -6.44 4.71 14.31
CA LYS A 131 -6.69 5.59 13.16
C LYS A 131 -6.13 5.03 11.84
N ILE A 132 -4.96 4.37 11.85
CA ILE A 132 -4.42 3.68 10.67
C ILE A 132 -5.36 2.54 10.27
N ARG A 133 -5.82 1.75 11.22
CA ARG A 133 -6.72 0.60 10.99
C ARG A 133 -8.04 1.02 10.36
N THR A 134 -8.60 2.16 10.77
CA THR A 134 -9.88 2.66 10.26
C THR A 134 -9.75 3.58 9.06
N PHE A 135 -8.54 4.00 8.68
CA PHE A 135 -8.28 5.05 7.69
C PHE A 135 -9.09 4.90 6.39
N GLN A 136 -9.09 3.70 5.81
CA GLN A 136 -9.80 3.45 4.55
C GLN A 136 -11.31 3.65 4.70
N SER A 137 -11.90 3.13 5.79
CA SER A 137 -13.32 3.27 6.04
C SER A 137 -13.71 4.72 6.34
N ASP A 138 -12.88 5.43 7.08
CA ASP A 138 -13.14 6.82 7.46
C ASP A 138 -12.94 7.76 6.26
N ALA A 139 -11.89 7.58 5.48
CA ALA A 139 -11.70 8.31 4.23
C ALA A 139 -12.84 8.05 3.21
N SER A 140 -13.37 6.83 3.16
CA SER A 140 -14.54 6.54 2.31
C SER A 140 -15.80 7.27 2.80
N LYS A 141 -16.03 7.34 4.11
CA LYS A 141 -17.20 8.02 4.70
C LYS A 141 -17.08 9.54 4.61
N GLU A 142 -15.93 10.09 4.98
CA GLU A 142 -15.74 11.53 5.16
C GLU A 142 -15.36 12.23 3.85
N ALA A 143 -14.45 11.61 3.06
CA ALA A 143 -13.99 12.18 1.80
C ALA A 143 -14.66 11.57 0.56
N GLY A 144 -15.49 10.54 0.73
CA GLY A 144 -16.21 9.91 -0.38
C GLY A 144 -15.30 9.17 -1.35
N ILE A 145 -14.22 8.57 -0.84
CA ILE A 145 -13.31 7.74 -1.65
C ILE A 145 -14.08 6.50 -2.12
N PHE A 146 -14.11 6.32 -3.44
CA PHE A 146 -14.79 5.20 -4.09
C PHE A 146 -13.97 3.91 -4.07
N HIS A 147 -12.66 4.03 -4.20
CA HIS A 147 -11.74 2.90 -4.25
C HIS A 147 -10.40 3.24 -3.63
N HIS A 148 -9.86 2.34 -2.84
CA HIS A 148 -8.52 2.44 -2.26
C HIS A 148 -7.59 1.44 -2.93
N LEU A 149 -6.35 1.84 -3.13
CA LEU A 149 -5.30 0.93 -3.56
C LEU A 149 -4.01 1.21 -2.79
N ILE A 150 -3.16 0.20 -2.73
CA ILE A 150 -1.79 0.31 -2.22
C ILE A 150 -0.87 0.05 -3.40
N THR A 151 0.02 0.97 -3.70
CA THR A 151 1.05 0.76 -4.72
C THR A 151 2.19 -0.08 -4.16
N LEU A 152 2.75 -0.98 -4.97
CA LEU A 152 3.92 -1.80 -4.63
C LEU A 152 3.84 -2.69 -3.37
N PRO A 153 2.68 -3.15 -2.87
CA PRO A 153 2.63 -3.93 -1.64
C PRO A 153 3.37 -5.25 -1.80
N THR A 154 3.20 -5.92 -2.92
CA THR A 154 3.89 -7.18 -3.24
C THR A 154 5.39 -7.00 -3.32
N TYR A 155 5.86 -5.90 -3.92
CA TYR A 155 7.28 -5.58 -3.99
C TYR A 155 7.90 -5.44 -2.59
N HIS A 156 7.30 -4.65 -1.70
CA HIS A 156 7.81 -4.47 -0.34
C HIS A 156 7.76 -5.75 0.49
N THR A 157 6.67 -6.51 0.37
CA THR A 157 6.51 -7.80 1.06
C THR A 157 7.57 -8.80 0.56
N ALA A 158 7.75 -8.92 -0.74
CA ALA A 158 8.73 -9.81 -1.34
C ALA A 158 10.17 -9.39 -0.95
N ALA A 159 10.49 -8.10 -0.99
CA ALA A 159 11.81 -7.60 -0.61
C ALA A 159 12.14 -7.92 0.84
N LEU A 160 11.23 -7.64 1.79
CA LEU A 160 11.42 -7.95 3.19
C LEU A 160 11.56 -9.46 3.43
N SER A 161 10.68 -10.26 2.84
CA SER A 161 10.70 -11.72 3.00
C SER A 161 11.98 -12.33 2.41
N THR A 162 12.43 -11.82 1.27
CA THR A 162 13.67 -12.29 0.63
C THR A 162 14.90 -11.91 1.43
N ASP A 163 14.95 -10.70 1.97
CA ASP A 163 16.06 -10.25 2.83
C ASP A 163 16.15 -11.10 4.10
N ASN A 164 15.02 -11.35 4.77
CA ASN A 164 14.96 -12.22 5.94
C ASN A 164 15.41 -13.65 5.60
N LEU A 165 14.90 -14.22 4.51
CA LEU A 165 15.31 -15.54 4.05
C LEU A 165 16.81 -15.60 3.78
N ALA A 166 17.37 -14.60 3.11
CA ALA A 166 18.81 -14.56 2.81
C ALA A 166 19.65 -14.53 4.09
N LYS A 167 19.30 -13.72 5.07
CA LYS A 167 19.98 -13.62 6.35
C LYS A 167 19.96 -14.94 7.12
N GLU A 168 18.84 -15.63 7.14
CA GLU A 168 18.69 -16.91 7.85
C GLU A 168 19.36 -18.06 7.09
N TYR A 169 19.14 -18.16 5.78
CA TYR A 169 19.66 -19.26 4.97
C TYR A 169 21.19 -19.24 4.85
N PHE A 170 21.80 -18.07 4.65
CA PHE A 170 23.24 -17.92 4.58
C PHE A 170 23.89 -17.74 5.97
N GLY A 171 23.09 -17.61 7.02
CA GLY A 171 23.53 -17.57 8.41
C GLY A 171 23.68 -18.97 9.00
N SER A 172 23.40 -19.07 10.31
CA SER A 172 23.54 -20.34 11.06
C SER A 172 22.40 -21.35 10.80
N GLU A 173 21.25 -20.89 10.32
CA GLU A 173 20.04 -21.71 10.23
C GLU A 173 19.95 -22.55 8.93
N GLY A 174 20.61 -22.13 7.86
CA GLY A 174 20.61 -22.85 6.58
C GLY A 174 19.19 -23.17 6.08
N MET A 175 18.96 -24.40 5.66
CA MET A 175 17.64 -24.84 5.20
C MET A 175 16.53 -24.74 6.28
N LEU A 176 16.88 -24.79 7.55
CA LEU A 176 15.90 -24.64 8.63
C LEU A 176 15.27 -23.24 8.61
N GLY A 177 16.03 -22.19 8.29
CA GLY A 177 15.51 -20.84 8.12
C GLY A 177 14.37 -20.78 7.10
N TYR A 178 14.58 -21.37 5.93
CA TYR A 178 13.52 -21.50 4.92
C TYR A 178 12.33 -22.34 5.40
N VAL A 179 12.61 -23.54 5.90
CA VAL A 179 11.55 -24.48 6.31
C VAL A 179 10.70 -23.90 7.44
N ALA A 180 11.31 -23.30 8.45
CA ALA A 180 10.60 -22.78 9.62
C ALA A 180 9.79 -21.53 9.29
N ASN A 181 10.37 -20.62 8.50
CA ASN A 181 9.80 -19.29 8.31
C ASN A 181 8.93 -19.17 7.06
N VAL A 182 9.07 -20.07 6.12
CA VAL A 182 8.28 -20.09 4.89
C VAL A 182 7.43 -21.36 4.81
N GLN A 183 8.03 -22.51 4.52
CA GLN A 183 7.30 -23.73 4.16
C GLN A 183 6.31 -24.20 5.25
N ARG A 184 6.73 -24.22 6.54
CA ARG A 184 5.82 -24.60 7.63
C ARG A 184 4.64 -23.66 7.80
N LYS A 185 4.86 -22.37 7.57
CA LYS A 185 3.79 -21.35 7.64
C LYS A 185 2.81 -21.53 6.48
N GLU A 186 3.30 -21.66 5.26
CA GLU A 186 2.48 -21.92 4.08
C GLU A 186 1.59 -23.15 4.26
N ILE A 187 2.16 -24.25 4.76
CA ILE A 187 1.41 -25.50 5.01
C ILE A 187 0.32 -25.27 6.07
N ARG A 188 0.67 -24.63 7.20
CA ARG A 188 -0.28 -24.41 8.31
C ARG A 188 -1.40 -23.43 7.97
N GLU A 189 -1.10 -22.45 7.17
CA GLU A 189 -2.05 -21.40 6.74
C GLU A 189 -2.82 -21.79 5.48
N GLY A 190 -2.51 -22.95 4.87
CA GLY A 190 -3.16 -23.44 3.67
C GLY A 190 -2.89 -22.56 2.43
N ILE A 191 -1.68 -21.97 2.35
CA ILE A 191 -1.30 -21.11 1.23
C ILE A 191 -1.15 -21.97 -0.04
N ALA A 192 -1.87 -21.63 -1.10
CA ALA A 192 -1.95 -22.42 -2.33
C ALA A 192 -0.58 -22.64 -3.01
N CYS A 193 0.37 -21.71 -2.85
CA CYS A 193 1.69 -21.81 -3.47
C CYS A 193 2.57 -22.94 -2.91
N VAL A 194 2.20 -23.56 -1.78
CA VAL A 194 2.82 -24.83 -1.34
C VAL A 194 2.77 -25.88 -2.46
N LYS A 195 1.67 -25.90 -3.20
CA LYS A 195 1.51 -26.73 -4.40
C LYS A 195 1.96 -25.97 -5.65
N HIS A 196 3.21 -25.56 -5.69
CA HIS A 196 3.72 -24.66 -6.73
C HIS A 196 3.63 -25.24 -8.15
N GLN A 197 3.69 -26.58 -8.33
CA GLN A 197 3.46 -27.20 -9.64
C GLN A 197 2.05 -26.92 -10.14
N ASN A 198 1.03 -27.09 -9.27
CA ASN A 198 -0.36 -26.80 -9.61
C ASN A 198 -0.55 -25.30 -9.88
N MET A 199 0.02 -24.44 -9.02
CA MET A 199 0.00 -22.99 -9.22
C MET A 199 0.63 -22.55 -10.54
N SER A 200 1.69 -23.22 -11.00
CA SER A 200 2.34 -22.96 -12.28
C SER A 200 1.63 -23.55 -13.50
N GLY A 201 0.52 -24.26 -13.29
CA GLY A 201 -0.28 -24.84 -14.37
C GLY A 201 0.23 -26.18 -14.86
N SER A 202 1.01 -26.95 -14.06
CA SER A 202 1.48 -28.27 -14.45
C SER A 202 0.34 -29.24 -14.72
N ASP A 203 -0.75 -29.17 -13.96
CA ASP A 203 -1.93 -29.98 -14.17
C ASP A 203 -2.55 -29.75 -15.56
N MET A 204 -2.71 -28.50 -15.96
CA MET A 204 -3.21 -28.14 -17.29
C MET A 204 -2.24 -28.62 -18.39
N GLY A 205 -0.95 -28.54 -18.16
CA GLY A 205 0.08 -29.05 -19.06
C GLY A 205 0.03 -30.58 -19.19
N ASP A 206 -0.20 -31.28 -18.09
CA ASP A 206 -0.33 -32.76 -18.06
C ASP A 206 -1.64 -33.22 -18.70
N ASP A 207 -2.76 -32.51 -18.47
CA ASP A 207 -4.04 -32.79 -19.14
C ASP A 207 -3.94 -32.63 -20.66
N HIS A 208 -3.24 -31.60 -21.15
CA HIS A 208 -2.98 -31.41 -22.57
C HIS A 208 -2.16 -32.58 -23.15
N LYS A 209 -1.10 -33.03 -22.46
CA LYS A 209 -0.30 -34.18 -22.90
C LYS A 209 -1.14 -35.44 -22.94
N GLU A 210 -1.96 -35.68 -21.91
CA GLU A 210 -2.85 -36.87 -21.86
C GLU A 210 -3.88 -36.83 -22.98
N TYR A 211 -4.44 -35.66 -23.28
CA TYR A 211 -5.40 -35.52 -24.38
C TYR A 211 -4.81 -35.95 -25.74
N PHE A 212 -3.55 -35.63 -26.01
CA PHE A 212 -2.91 -35.94 -27.29
C PHE A 212 -2.19 -37.28 -27.32
N ALA A 213 -1.65 -37.77 -26.20
CA ALA A 213 -0.82 -39.01 -26.14
C ALA A 213 -1.47 -40.16 -25.33
N GLY A 214 -2.65 -39.90 -24.73
CA GLY A 214 -3.32 -40.91 -23.93
C GLY A 214 -2.47 -41.35 -22.73
N ASP A 215 -2.61 -42.63 -22.35
CA ASP A 215 -1.92 -43.20 -21.19
C ASP A 215 -0.38 -43.21 -21.32
N ALA A 216 0.13 -43.00 -22.54
CA ALA A 216 1.59 -42.88 -22.78
C ALA A 216 2.17 -41.53 -22.42
N ALA A 217 1.35 -40.56 -22.01
CA ALA A 217 1.79 -39.23 -21.65
C ALA A 217 2.71 -39.24 -20.41
N LEU A 218 3.88 -38.61 -20.51
CA LEU A 218 4.75 -38.35 -19.36
C LEU A 218 4.24 -37.15 -18.60
N LYS A 219 3.69 -37.38 -17.41
CA LYS A 219 3.12 -36.32 -16.54
C LYS A 219 4.16 -35.80 -15.59
N ALA A 220 4.22 -34.47 -15.42
CA ALA A 220 5.12 -33.80 -14.48
C ALA A 220 4.68 -34.03 -13.02
N ALA A 221 3.37 -34.06 -12.76
CA ALA A 221 2.76 -34.26 -11.44
C ALA A 221 2.10 -35.65 -11.34
N GLY A 222 2.61 -36.67 -12.04
CA GLY A 222 2.09 -38.01 -12.05
C GLY A 222 2.35 -38.82 -10.78
N LYS A 223 1.68 -39.97 -10.68
CA LYS A 223 1.70 -40.89 -9.53
C LYS A 223 3.12 -41.29 -9.10
N ASP A 224 4.00 -41.47 -10.06
CA ASP A 224 5.38 -41.92 -9.82
C ASP A 224 6.39 -40.76 -9.76
N ASN A 225 5.93 -39.54 -9.67
CA ASN A 225 6.76 -38.35 -9.60
C ASN A 225 6.40 -37.45 -8.38
N THR A 226 5.73 -36.33 -8.58
CA THR A 226 5.52 -35.33 -7.52
C THR A 226 4.12 -35.31 -6.91
N MET A 227 3.21 -36.21 -7.36
CA MET A 227 1.79 -36.20 -6.96
C MET A 227 1.55 -36.22 -5.44
N ASN A 228 2.43 -36.80 -4.65
CA ASN A 228 2.27 -36.98 -3.19
C ASN A 228 3.28 -36.18 -2.40
N GLN A 229 3.93 -35.16 -2.97
CA GLN A 229 4.93 -34.38 -2.24
C GLN A 229 4.31 -33.35 -1.28
N PHE A 230 3.07 -32.89 -1.54
CA PHE A 230 2.33 -31.94 -0.69
C PHE A 230 0.83 -32.24 -0.65
#